data_5b58b2327ac036d62eb9bf60dde5684d
#
_entry.id   5b58b2327ac036d62eb9bf60dde5684d
#
_cell.length_a   1.000
_cell.length_b   1.000
_cell.length_c   1.000
_cell.angle_alpha   90.00
_cell.angle_beta   90.00
_cell.angle_gamma   90.00
#
_symmetry.space_group_name_H-M   'P 1'
#
loop_
_entity.id
_entity.type
_entity.pdbx_description
1 polymer ?
#
loop_
_entity_poly.entity_id
_entity_poly.type
_entity_poly.pdbx_seq_one_letter_code
_entity_poly.pdbx_strand_id
1 'polypeptide(L)'
;VLTNITYTGNLLLQKEFIEDPITKRRKKNRGQLPQYYVEDTHEAIIDMETFQYVQEEMARRKDLGAFANKSLNITCFTSKLKCSKCGSSYVRNQRSNRTKYSSTYGDTIVVWVCGTTKKKGGRCSRKDIPERVLREACAEALGLEEFDEDIFLDKVDYIMVNPNCQLEFHFYDGTTKVQTWKSTAKKDCWTEEQKYRQREW
;
A
#
# COMPACT_ATOMS: atom_id res chain seq x y z
N VAL A 1 -1.52 15.07 -18.54
CA VAL A 1 -2.60 15.95 -18.09
C VAL A 1 -2.11 16.76 -16.89
N LEU A 2 -1.78 16.15 -15.75
CA LEU A 2 -1.44 16.85 -14.50
C LEU A 2 -0.23 17.81 -14.55
N THR A 3 0.64 17.70 -15.54
CA THR A 3 1.84 18.55 -15.70
C THR A 3 1.68 19.62 -16.75
N ASN A 4 0.50 19.75 -17.34
CA ASN A 4 0.27 20.72 -18.41
C ASN A 4 -0.26 22.02 -17.85
N ILE A 5 0.60 23.05 -17.84
CA ILE A 5 0.28 24.37 -17.32
C ILE A 5 -0.84 25.08 -18.10
N THR A 6 -1.17 24.62 -19.30
CA THR A 6 -2.24 25.21 -20.09
C THR A 6 -3.61 25.16 -19.38
N TYR A 7 -3.83 24.24 -18.46
CA TYR A 7 -5.07 24.19 -17.68
C TYR A 7 -5.25 25.36 -16.70
N THR A 8 -4.17 26.10 -16.42
CA THR A 8 -4.21 27.26 -15.52
C THR A 8 -4.44 28.61 -16.28
N GLY A 9 -4.83 28.57 -17.55
CA GLY A 9 -4.98 29.76 -18.36
C GLY A 9 -3.69 30.26 -18.98
N ASN A 10 -2.56 29.68 -18.67
CA ASN A 10 -1.24 30.09 -19.08
C ASN A 10 -0.67 29.17 -20.18
N LEU A 11 0.18 29.73 -21.02
CA LEU A 11 0.76 28.99 -22.14
C LEU A 11 2.29 29.00 -22.08
N LEU A 12 2.89 27.82 -22.20
CA LEU A 12 4.34 27.68 -22.36
C LEU A 12 4.63 27.30 -23.81
N LEU A 13 5.30 28.19 -24.53
CA LEU A 13 5.70 27.99 -25.91
C LEU A 13 7.09 27.39 -26.03
N GLN A 14 7.40 26.83 -27.19
CA GLN A 14 8.68 26.15 -27.49
C GLN A 14 9.03 25.00 -26.56
N LYS A 15 8.02 24.22 -26.15
CA LYS A 15 8.23 22.96 -25.39
C LYS A 15 8.98 21.89 -26.19
N GLU A 16 8.87 21.95 -27.52
CA GLU A 16 9.52 21.02 -28.45
C GLU A 16 10.11 21.79 -29.63
N PHE A 17 11.14 21.27 -30.25
CA PHE A 17 11.75 21.78 -31.46
C PHE A 17 12.10 20.67 -32.43
N ILE A 18 12.27 21.03 -33.71
CA ILE A 18 12.74 20.11 -34.76
C ILE A 18 14.26 20.18 -34.81
N GLU A 19 14.92 19.06 -34.47
CA GLU A 19 16.38 18.98 -34.45
C GLU A 19 16.97 18.97 -35.87
N ASP A 20 16.32 18.23 -36.79
CA ASP A 20 16.77 18.09 -38.17
C ASP A 20 15.59 18.38 -39.11
N PRO A 21 15.71 19.41 -39.99
CA PRO A 21 14.67 19.78 -40.94
C PRO A 21 14.32 18.67 -41.96
N ILE A 22 15.28 17.78 -42.26
CA ILE A 22 15.09 16.70 -43.25
C ILE A 22 14.26 15.57 -42.64
N THR A 23 14.63 15.09 -41.47
CA THR A 23 13.93 13.98 -40.79
C THR A 23 12.71 14.42 -40.01
N LYS A 24 12.53 15.75 -39.79
CA LYS A 24 11.46 16.38 -39.00
C LYS A 24 11.31 15.77 -37.59
N ARG A 25 12.39 15.30 -37.03
CA ARG A 25 12.40 14.67 -35.71
C ARG A 25 12.18 15.70 -34.63
N ARG A 26 11.10 15.56 -33.86
CA ARG A 26 10.79 16.43 -32.73
C ARG A 26 11.56 16.00 -31.48
N LYS A 27 12.11 16.96 -30.77
CA LYS A 27 12.82 16.79 -29.51
C LYS A 27 12.26 17.74 -28.47
N LYS A 28 12.12 17.26 -27.23
CA LYS A 28 11.70 18.12 -26.12
C LYS A 28 12.79 19.15 -25.83
N ASN A 29 12.36 20.42 -25.74
CA ASN A 29 13.24 21.49 -25.32
C ASN A 29 13.51 21.37 -23.80
N ARG A 30 14.77 21.16 -23.46
CA ARG A 30 15.26 21.08 -22.07
C ARG A 30 16.22 22.22 -21.75
N GLY A 31 16.02 23.39 -22.38
CA GLY A 31 16.87 24.55 -22.24
C GLY A 31 17.80 24.81 -23.46
N GLN A 32 17.70 24.01 -24.56
CA GLN A 32 18.49 24.21 -25.78
C GLN A 32 18.04 25.47 -26.52
N LEU A 33 16.75 25.76 -26.48
CA LEU A 33 16.15 26.98 -27.07
C LEU A 33 15.38 27.74 -26.00
N PRO A 34 15.25 29.06 -26.12
CA PRO A 34 14.45 29.86 -25.20
C PRO A 34 12.99 29.42 -25.23
N GLN A 35 12.39 29.31 -24.04
CA GLN A 35 10.97 29.06 -23.89
C GLN A 35 10.26 30.36 -23.49
N TYR A 36 9.05 30.56 -23.98
CA TYR A 36 8.26 31.75 -23.68
C TYR A 36 7.04 31.35 -22.86
N TYR A 37 6.88 32.00 -21.72
CA TYR A 37 5.73 31.86 -20.85
C TYR A 37 4.81 33.06 -21.06
N VAL A 38 3.54 32.81 -21.37
CA VAL A 38 2.51 33.79 -21.58
C VAL A 38 1.38 33.55 -20.60
N GLU A 39 1.03 34.57 -19.83
CA GLU A 39 -0.03 34.49 -18.82
C GLU A 39 -1.38 34.91 -19.44
N ASP A 40 -2.48 34.44 -18.82
CA ASP A 40 -3.86 34.82 -19.12
C ASP A 40 -4.24 34.72 -20.61
N THR A 41 -3.82 33.65 -21.27
CA THR A 41 -4.12 33.42 -22.69
C THR A 41 -5.54 32.92 -22.93
N HIS A 42 -6.18 32.33 -21.95
CA HIS A 42 -7.52 31.74 -21.96
C HIS A 42 -8.05 31.55 -20.55
N GLU A 43 -9.34 31.28 -20.42
CA GLU A 43 -9.99 31.02 -19.13
C GLU A 43 -9.38 29.79 -18.47
N ALA A 44 -9.00 29.91 -17.20
CA ALA A 44 -8.41 28.85 -16.43
C ALA A 44 -9.47 27.77 -16.08
N ILE A 45 -9.13 26.49 -16.29
CA ILE A 45 -9.95 25.35 -15.86
C ILE A 45 -9.63 24.99 -14.41
N ILE A 46 -8.37 25.20 -14.01
CA ILE A 46 -7.85 24.93 -12.67
C ILE A 46 -7.07 26.17 -12.22
N ASP A 47 -7.27 26.59 -10.97
CA ASP A 47 -6.50 27.68 -10.38
C ASP A 47 -5.01 27.31 -10.21
N MET A 48 -4.16 28.30 -10.17
CA MET A 48 -2.71 28.12 -10.07
C MET A 48 -2.30 27.47 -8.76
N GLU A 49 -3.00 27.75 -7.66
CA GLU A 49 -2.72 27.20 -6.35
C GLU A 49 -2.94 25.68 -6.33
N THR A 50 -4.08 25.22 -6.83
CA THR A 50 -4.38 23.78 -6.98
C THR A 50 -3.36 23.10 -7.90
N PHE A 51 -2.96 23.76 -9.01
CA PHE A 51 -1.95 23.21 -9.90
C PHE A 51 -0.60 23.04 -9.19
N GLN A 52 -0.14 24.03 -8.45
CA GLN A 52 1.12 23.97 -7.69
C GLN A 52 1.08 22.88 -6.63
N TYR A 53 0.00 22.79 -5.86
CA TYR A 53 -0.18 21.70 -4.88
C TYR A 53 -0.04 20.31 -5.53
N VAL A 54 -0.64 20.11 -6.70
CA VAL A 54 -0.52 18.84 -7.44
C VAL A 54 0.93 18.58 -7.88
N GLN A 55 1.68 19.60 -8.33
CA GLN A 55 3.08 19.43 -8.70
C GLN A 55 3.95 19.04 -7.49
N GLU A 56 3.74 19.67 -6.35
CA GLU A 56 4.46 19.37 -5.10
C GLU A 56 4.16 17.95 -4.63
N GLU A 57 2.90 17.54 -4.66
CA GLU A 57 2.50 16.16 -4.29
C GLU A 57 3.08 15.13 -5.26
N MET A 58 3.15 15.44 -6.56
CA MET A 58 3.81 14.57 -7.54
C MET A 58 5.32 14.45 -7.28
N ALA A 59 5.98 15.55 -6.93
CA ALA A 59 7.40 15.56 -6.54
C ALA A 59 7.62 14.73 -5.27
N ARG A 60 6.83 14.96 -4.24
CA ARG A 60 6.87 14.20 -2.98
C ARG A 60 6.70 12.69 -3.23
N ARG A 61 5.74 12.30 -4.07
CA ARG A 61 5.54 10.88 -4.42
C ARG A 61 6.71 10.29 -5.20
N LYS A 62 7.34 11.08 -6.07
CA LYS A 62 8.53 10.66 -6.82
C LYS A 62 9.70 10.37 -5.89
N ASP A 63 9.91 11.22 -4.89
CA ASP A 63 10.99 11.07 -3.90
C ASP A 63 10.78 9.84 -3.00
N LEU A 64 9.52 9.48 -2.71
CA LEU A 64 9.17 8.24 -2.02
C LEU A 64 9.46 6.97 -2.85
N GLY A 65 9.80 7.12 -4.13
CA GLY A 65 10.24 6.05 -5.02
C GLY A 65 9.13 5.13 -5.54
N ALA A 66 9.51 3.92 -5.97
CA ALA A 66 8.61 2.97 -6.66
C ALA A 66 7.38 2.55 -5.83
N PHE A 67 7.40 2.77 -4.53
CA PHE A 67 6.29 2.44 -3.62
C PHE A 67 5.20 3.52 -3.60
N ALA A 68 5.51 4.78 -3.90
CA ALA A 68 4.55 5.88 -3.90
C ALA A 68 3.43 5.72 -4.94
N ASN A 69 3.71 5.03 -6.05
CA ASN A 69 2.74 4.79 -7.13
C ASN A 69 2.00 3.44 -7.02
N LYS A 70 2.37 2.60 -6.05
CA LYS A 70 1.85 1.23 -5.99
C LYS A 70 0.55 1.05 -5.23
N SER A 71 0.07 2.04 -4.49
CA SER A 71 -1.10 1.80 -3.66
C SER A 71 -1.86 3.05 -3.27
N LEU A 72 -3.06 3.19 -3.81
CA LEU A 72 -4.17 3.93 -3.18
C LEU A 72 -4.64 3.26 -1.87
N ASN A 73 -4.02 2.14 -1.48
CA ASN A 73 -4.35 1.32 -0.31
C ASN A 73 -3.26 1.42 0.77
N ILE A 74 -2.75 2.62 1.03
CA ILE A 74 -1.92 2.89 2.20
C ILE A 74 -2.86 2.88 3.41
N THR A 75 -2.57 2.04 4.39
CA THR A 75 -3.27 1.94 5.66
C THR A 75 -2.26 2.12 6.79
N CYS A 76 -2.74 2.31 8.02
CA CYS A 76 -1.90 2.40 9.21
C CYS A 76 -0.91 1.22 9.37
N PHE A 77 -1.24 0.05 8.83
CA PHE A 77 -0.40 -1.15 8.89
C PHE A 77 0.68 -1.22 7.81
N THR A 78 0.65 -0.33 6.82
CA THR A 78 1.61 -0.34 5.70
C THR A 78 3.03 -0.11 6.23
N SER A 79 3.97 -1.01 5.89
CA SER A 79 5.37 -1.03 6.34
C SER A 79 5.59 -1.37 7.82
N LYS A 80 4.56 -1.40 8.66
CA LYS A 80 4.67 -1.71 10.09
C LYS A 80 4.71 -3.21 10.41
N LEU A 81 4.16 -4.07 9.54
CA LEU A 81 4.17 -5.53 9.73
C LEU A 81 5.42 -6.15 9.10
N LYS A 82 6.23 -6.83 9.90
CA LYS A 82 7.47 -7.51 9.48
C LYS A 82 7.41 -9.00 9.78
N CYS A 83 7.94 -9.82 8.88
CA CYS A 83 8.00 -11.27 9.06
C CYS A 83 9.24 -11.67 9.85
N SER A 84 9.09 -12.35 10.99
CA SER A 84 10.23 -12.80 11.80
C SER A 84 11.09 -13.87 11.10
N LYS A 85 10.56 -14.59 10.10
CA LYS A 85 11.28 -15.65 9.38
C LYS A 85 12.17 -15.09 8.26
N CYS A 86 11.71 -14.12 7.49
CA CYS A 86 12.39 -13.65 6.28
C CYS A 86 12.66 -12.14 6.27
N GLY A 87 12.30 -11.41 7.31
CA GLY A 87 12.48 -9.96 7.43
C GLY A 87 11.62 -9.10 6.50
N SER A 88 10.90 -9.70 5.54
CA SER A 88 10.07 -8.96 4.59
C SER A 88 8.86 -8.34 5.25
N SER A 89 8.47 -7.15 4.78
CA SER A 89 7.20 -6.54 5.18
C SER A 89 6.02 -7.33 4.62
N TYR A 90 4.92 -7.33 5.36
CA TYR A 90 3.64 -7.82 4.87
C TYR A 90 3.02 -6.82 3.91
N VAL A 91 2.31 -7.33 2.92
CA VAL A 91 1.60 -6.53 1.92
C VAL A 91 0.10 -6.82 1.97
N ARG A 92 -0.70 -5.78 1.84
CA ARG A 92 -2.14 -5.87 1.79
C ARG A 92 -2.60 -6.55 0.51
N ASN A 93 -3.49 -7.51 0.61
CA ASN A 93 -4.03 -8.26 -0.50
C ASN A 93 -5.55 -8.39 -0.37
N GLN A 94 -6.25 -8.02 -1.42
CA GLN A 94 -7.70 -8.21 -1.51
C GLN A 94 -7.99 -9.50 -2.27
N ARG A 95 -8.87 -10.32 -1.72
CA ARG A 95 -9.32 -11.57 -2.32
C ARG A 95 -10.83 -11.62 -2.30
N SER A 96 -11.46 -11.95 -3.43
CA SER A 96 -12.88 -12.25 -3.46
C SER A 96 -13.13 -13.65 -2.91
N ASN A 97 -14.12 -13.80 -2.05
CA ASN A 97 -14.54 -15.12 -1.60
C ASN A 97 -15.28 -15.84 -2.74
N ARG A 98 -14.62 -16.86 -3.32
CA ARG A 98 -15.15 -17.64 -4.44
C ARG A 98 -15.83 -18.95 -4.01
N THR A 99 -16.02 -19.16 -2.72
CA THR A 99 -16.68 -20.37 -2.22
C THR A 99 -18.18 -20.26 -2.41
N LYS A 100 -18.73 -20.90 -3.44
CA LYS A 100 -20.14 -20.82 -3.87
C LYS A 100 -21.18 -21.12 -2.77
N TYR A 101 -20.82 -21.89 -1.75
CA TYR A 101 -21.71 -22.28 -0.66
C TYR A 101 -21.45 -21.50 0.63
N SER A 102 -20.70 -20.42 0.56
CA SER A 102 -20.48 -19.53 1.70
C SER A 102 -21.52 -18.41 1.69
N SER A 103 -22.03 -18.04 2.86
CA SER A 103 -22.90 -16.86 3.05
C SER A 103 -22.23 -15.56 2.62
N THR A 104 -20.89 -15.56 2.55
CA THR A 104 -20.02 -14.42 2.15
C THR A 104 -19.50 -14.59 0.72
N TYR A 105 -20.20 -15.32 -0.14
CA TYR A 105 -19.82 -15.47 -1.55
C TYR A 105 -19.84 -14.11 -2.27
N GLY A 106 -18.75 -13.78 -2.91
CA GLY A 106 -18.58 -12.50 -3.62
C GLY A 106 -18.00 -11.38 -2.75
N ASP A 107 -17.99 -11.51 -1.43
CA ASP A 107 -17.41 -10.51 -0.55
C ASP A 107 -15.91 -10.39 -0.74
N THR A 108 -15.41 -9.16 -0.59
CA THR A 108 -13.97 -8.89 -0.64
C THR A 108 -13.37 -9.06 0.75
N ILE A 109 -12.48 -10.05 0.87
CA ILE A 109 -11.71 -10.29 2.09
C ILE A 109 -10.34 -9.63 1.94
N VAL A 110 -9.98 -8.81 2.91
CA VAL A 110 -8.66 -8.20 3.00
C VAL A 110 -7.78 -9.02 3.91
N VAL A 111 -6.60 -9.41 3.38
CA VAL A 111 -5.61 -10.20 4.12
C VAL A 111 -4.22 -9.59 3.97
N TRP A 112 -3.41 -9.70 5.00
CA TRP A 112 -2.01 -9.34 5.00
C TRP A 112 -1.14 -10.56 4.75
N VAL A 113 -0.31 -10.51 3.73
CA VAL A 113 0.50 -11.62 3.22
C VAL A 113 1.97 -11.23 3.25
N CYS A 114 2.84 -12.16 3.65
CA CYS A 114 4.27 -11.92 3.62
C CYS A 114 4.75 -11.53 2.21
N GLY A 115 5.48 -10.43 2.09
CA GLY A 115 5.97 -9.89 0.82
C GLY A 115 6.84 -10.87 0.02
N THR A 116 7.58 -11.75 0.70
CA THR A 116 8.37 -12.82 0.05
C THR A 116 7.47 -13.80 -0.70
N THR A 117 6.31 -14.15 -0.17
CA THR A 117 5.33 -15.05 -0.83
C THR A 117 4.76 -14.44 -2.11
N LYS A 118 4.72 -13.12 -2.21
CA LYS A 118 4.24 -12.39 -3.39
C LYS A 118 5.28 -12.29 -4.51
N LYS A 119 6.55 -12.47 -4.20
CA LYS A 119 7.62 -12.44 -5.20
C LYS A 119 7.64 -13.76 -5.98
N LYS A 120 7.87 -13.69 -7.30
CA LYS A 120 7.99 -14.88 -8.15
C LYS A 120 9.15 -15.76 -7.64
N GLY A 121 8.84 -17.01 -7.29
CA GLY A 121 9.81 -17.95 -6.71
C GLY A 121 10.08 -17.80 -5.21
N GLY A 122 9.52 -16.79 -4.56
CA GLY A 122 9.64 -16.62 -3.11
C GLY A 122 8.76 -17.60 -2.32
N ARG A 123 9.33 -18.22 -1.29
CA ARG A 123 8.61 -19.14 -0.39
C ARG A 123 8.77 -18.70 1.05
N CYS A 124 7.67 -18.34 1.68
CA CYS A 124 7.60 -18.12 3.11
C CYS A 124 6.37 -18.85 3.66
N SER A 125 6.57 -19.70 4.66
CA SER A 125 5.52 -20.54 5.26
C SER A 125 4.72 -19.82 6.35
N ARG A 126 4.73 -18.47 6.37
CA ARG A 126 3.94 -17.71 7.34
C ARG A 126 2.47 -17.63 6.90
N LYS A 127 1.58 -17.62 7.91
CA LYS A 127 0.15 -17.51 7.70
C LYS A 127 -0.23 -16.10 7.23
N ASP A 128 -1.23 -16.05 6.39
CA ASP A 128 -1.91 -14.80 6.03
C ASP A 128 -2.77 -14.35 7.20
N ILE A 129 -2.79 -13.05 7.46
CA ILE A 129 -3.52 -12.46 8.57
C ILE A 129 -4.71 -11.67 8.00
N PRO A 130 -5.97 -12.05 8.30
CA PRO A 130 -7.12 -11.24 7.92
C PRO A 130 -7.05 -9.87 8.63
N GLU A 131 -7.37 -8.79 7.89
CA GLU A 131 -7.26 -7.42 8.43
C GLU A 131 -8.17 -7.23 9.66
N ARG A 132 -9.34 -7.86 9.68
CA ARG A 132 -10.24 -7.81 10.84
C ARG A 132 -9.56 -8.36 12.09
N VAL A 133 -8.95 -9.54 11.99
CA VAL A 133 -8.26 -10.19 13.11
C VAL A 133 -7.04 -9.38 13.56
N LEU A 134 -6.35 -8.75 12.61
CA LEU A 134 -5.22 -7.86 12.92
C LEU A 134 -5.69 -6.63 13.72
N ARG A 135 -6.81 -6.00 13.33
CA ARG A 135 -7.40 -4.87 14.06
C ARG A 135 -7.83 -5.27 15.48
N GLU A 136 -8.48 -6.42 15.63
CA GLU A 136 -8.85 -6.98 16.94
C GLU A 136 -7.62 -7.19 17.84
N ALA A 137 -6.56 -7.81 17.31
CA ALA A 137 -5.32 -8.02 18.05
C ALA A 137 -4.60 -6.71 18.43
N CYS A 138 -4.67 -5.69 17.57
CA CYS A 138 -4.11 -4.37 17.85
C CYS A 138 -4.89 -3.65 18.97
N ALA A 139 -6.22 -3.68 18.93
CA ALA A 139 -7.06 -3.11 19.99
C ALA A 139 -6.74 -3.75 21.34
N GLU A 140 -6.65 -5.08 21.40
CA GLU A 140 -6.33 -5.82 22.61
C GLU A 140 -4.91 -5.51 23.12
N ALA A 141 -3.93 -5.40 22.21
CA ALA A 141 -2.56 -5.02 22.56
C ALA A 141 -2.47 -3.60 23.14
N LEU A 142 -3.25 -2.68 22.62
CA LEU A 142 -3.33 -1.28 23.07
C LEU A 142 -4.25 -1.07 24.30
N GLY A 143 -5.04 -2.09 24.67
CA GLY A 143 -6.03 -2.00 25.75
C GLY A 143 -7.25 -1.15 25.41
N LEU A 144 -7.64 -1.14 24.13
CA LEU A 144 -8.80 -0.41 23.60
C LEU A 144 -9.96 -1.37 23.36
N GLU A 145 -11.19 -0.88 23.48
CA GLU A 145 -12.40 -1.65 23.14
C GLU A 145 -12.54 -1.82 21.62
N GLU A 146 -12.22 -0.76 20.87
CA GLU A 146 -12.20 -0.76 19.41
C GLU A 146 -10.85 -0.25 18.88
N PHE A 147 -10.50 -0.68 17.67
CA PHE A 147 -9.24 -0.28 17.03
C PHE A 147 -9.31 1.18 16.56
N ASP A 148 -8.37 1.98 17.04
CA ASP A 148 -8.15 3.36 16.64
C ASP A 148 -6.83 3.49 15.86
N GLU A 149 -6.90 4.07 14.65
CA GLU A 149 -5.76 4.21 13.75
C GLU A 149 -4.76 5.25 14.23
N ASP A 150 -5.23 6.34 14.82
CA ASP A 150 -4.37 7.45 15.26
C ASP A 150 -3.56 7.03 16.48
N ILE A 151 -4.22 6.39 17.45
CA ILE A 151 -3.57 5.84 18.65
C ILE A 151 -2.55 4.75 18.25
N PHE A 152 -2.88 3.93 17.26
CA PHE A 152 -1.99 2.89 16.75
C PHE A 152 -0.73 3.52 16.11
N LEU A 153 -0.91 4.55 15.27
CA LEU A 153 0.20 5.22 14.59
C LEU A 153 1.13 5.95 15.57
N ASP A 154 0.55 6.52 16.63
CA ASP A 154 1.29 7.27 17.67
C ASP A 154 2.12 6.34 18.57
N LYS A 155 1.56 5.18 18.95
CA LYS A 155 2.21 4.30 19.93
C LYS A 155 3.06 3.19 19.33
N VAL A 156 2.63 2.58 18.20
CA VAL A 156 3.27 1.37 17.65
C VAL A 156 4.29 1.73 16.57
N ASP A 157 5.54 1.32 16.79
CA ASP A 157 6.61 1.46 15.78
C ASP A 157 6.47 0.37 14.71
N TYR A 158 6.56 -0.90 15.07
CA TYR A 158 6.33 -2.02 14.15
C TYR A 158 5.80 -3.26 14.89
N ILE A 159 5.30 -4.22 14.10
CA ILE A 159 4.80 -5.50 14.59
C ILE A 159 5.59 -6.61 13.92
N MET A 160 6.18 -7.49 14.71
CA MET A 160 6.83 -8.69 14.23
C MET A 160 5.84 -9.85 14.22
N VAL A 161 5.67 -10.46 13.04
CA VAL A 161 4.80 -11.63 12.88
C VAL A 161 5.59 -12.88 13.16
N ASN A 162 5.35 -13.49 14.33
CA ASN A 162 6.02 -14.69 14.82
C ASN A 162 5.27 -15.99 14.41
N PRO A 163 5.91 -17.19 14.56
CA PRO A 163 5.22 -18.47 14.42
C PRO A 163 4.07 -18.59 15.43
N ASN A 164 3.21 -19.61 15.20
CA ASN A 164 2.12 -19.96 16.11
C ASN A 164 1.08 -18.87 16.33
N CYS A 165 0.82 -18.03 15.28
CA CYS A 165 -0.17 -16.96 15.34
C CYS A 165 0.13 -15.92 16.44
N GLN A 166 1.38 -15.59 16.64
CA GLN A 166 1.81 -14.55 17.57
C GLN A 166 2.22 -13.28 16.85
N LEU A 167 1.78 -12.14 17.38
CA LEU A 167 2.16 -10.80 16.98
C LEU A 167 2.93 -10.15 18.12
N GLU A 168 4.13 -9.71 17.86
CA GLU A 168 4.98 -9.01 18.81
C GLU A 168 4.98 -7.54 18.45
N PHE A 169 4.37 -6.72 19.30
CA PHE A 169 4.25 -5.28 19.14
C PHE A 169 5.48 -4.60 19.75
N HIS A 170 6.12 -3.77 18.97
CA HIS A 170 7.19 -2.90 19.41
C HIS A 170 6.67 -1.47 19.44
N PHE A 171 6.70 -0.85 20.59
CA PHE A 171 6.22 0.50 20.82
C PHE A 171 7.36 1.52 20.75
N TYR A 172 7.04 2.78 20.45
CA TYR A 172 8.04 3.86 20.42
C TYR A 172 8.67 4.14 21.78
N ASP A 173 8.02 3.78 22.89
CA ASP A 173 8.58 3.87 24.24
C ASP A 173 9.60 2.76 24.56
N GLY A 174 9.88 1.88 23.61
CA GLY A 174 10.80 0.74 23.77
C GLY A 174 10.18 -0.49 24.44
N THR A 175 8.91 -0.44 24.82
CA THR A 175 8.23 -1.60 25.38
C THR A 175 7.83 -2.61 24.28
N THR A 176 7.67 -3.88 24.66
CA THR A 176 7.22 -4.94 23.76
C THR A 176 6.05 -5.69 24.38
N LYS A 177 5.06 -6.07 23.57
CA LYS A 177 3.92 -6.87 23.99
C LYS A 177 3.65 -7.97 22.96
N VAL A 178 3.44 -9.18 23.43
CA VAL A 178 3.10 -10.33 22.57
C VAL A 178 1.62 -10.62 22.69
N GLN A 179 0.94 -10.65 21.53
CA GLN A 179 -0.48 -10.97 21.43
C GLN A 179 -0.67 -12.17 20.51
N THR A 180 -1.51 -13.12 20.91
CA THR A 180 -1.89 -14.27 20.07
C THR A 180 -3.18 -13.97 19.33
N TRP A 181 -3.27 -14.42 18.08
CA TRP A 181 -4.48 -14.30 17.28
C TRP A 181 -4.98 -15.67 16.81
N LYS A 182 -6.30 -15.81 16.64
CA LYS A 182 -6.90 -17.05 16.18
C LYS A 182 -6.91 -17.11 14.65
N SER A 183 -6.30 -18.16 14.09
CA SER A 183 -6.36 -18.40 12.64
C SER A 183 -7.79 -18.75 12.22
N THR A 184 -8.27 -18.11 11.15
CA THR A 184 -9.58 -18.41 10.54
C THR A 184 -9.47 -19.44 9.41
N ALA A 185 -8.29 -20.05 9.21
CA ALA A 185 -8.11 -21.08 8.21
C ALA A 185 -8.87 -22.36 8.59
N LYS A 186 -9.65 -22.91 7.65
CA LYS A 186 -10.45 -24.14 7.90
C LYS A 186 -9.65 -25.26 8.58
N LYS A 187 -8.40 -25.47 8.15
CA LYS A 187 -7.51 -26.50 8.71
C LYS A 187 -7.20 -26.29 10.20
N ASP A 188 -7.15 -25.04 10.65
CA ASP A 188 -6.83 -24.70 12.04
C ASP A 188 -8.09 -24.71 12.93
N CYS A 189 -9.28 -24.58 12.31
CA CYS A 189 -10.57 -24.67 13.00
C CYS A 189 -11.10 -26.12 13.11
N TRP A 190 -10.43 -27.09 12.48
CA TRP A 190 -10.85 -28.48 12.55
C TRP A 190 -10.58 -29.09 13.93
N THR A 191 -11.56 -29.88 14.39
CA THR A 191 -11.39 -30.71 15.57
C THR A 191 -10.34 -31.82 15.31
N GLU A 192 -9.77 -32.38 16.36
CA GLU A 192 -8.77 -33.48 16.24
C GLU A 192 -9.35 -34.69 15.47
N GLU A 193 -10.63 -34.98 15.63
CA GLU A 193 -11.34 -36.03 14.86
C GLU A 193 -11.40 -35.74 13.38
N GLN A 194 -11.64 -34.46 13.00
CA GLN A 194 -11.65 -34.05 11.60
C GLN A 194 -10.25 -34.09 10.97
N LYS A 195 -9.23 -33.77 11.74
CA LYS A 195 -7.81 -33.89 11.32
C LYS A 195 -7.42 -35.36 11.13
N TYR A 196 -7.90 -36.25 12.01
CA TYR A 196 -7.63 -37.69 11.93
C TYR A 196 -8.23 -38.28 10.65
N ARG A 197 -9.51 -38.02 10.33
CA ARG A 197 -10.17 -38.51 9.12
C ARG A 197 -9.46 -38.14 7.81
N GLN A 198 -8.75 -36.99 7.78
CA GLN A 198 -8.03 -36.59 6.57
C GLN A 198 -6.67 -37.29 6.41
N ARG A 199 -6.14 -37.93 7.42
CA ARG A 199 -4.88 -38.69 7.35
C ARG A 199 -5.08 -40.12 6.84
N GLU A 200 -6.31 -40.60 6.79
CA GLU A 200 -6.67 -41.94 6.34
C GLU A 200 -7.08 -42.00 4.85
N TRP A 201 -7.03 -40.86 4.11
CA TRP A 201 -7.19 -40.74 2.67
C TRP A 201 -5.84 -40.32 2.07
#